data_99773576297bceec6bece00bb81fd200
#
_entry.id   99773576297bceec6bece00bb81fd200
#
_cell.length_a   1.000
_cell.length_b   1.000
_cell.length_c   1.000
_cell.angle_alpha   90.00
_cell.angle_beta   90.00
_cell.angle_gamma   90.00
#
_symmetry.space_group_name_H-M   'P 1'
#
loop_
_entity.id
_entity.type
_entity.pdbx_description
1 polymer ?
#
loop_
_entity_poly.entity_id
_entity_poly.type
_entity_poly.pdbx_seq_one_letter_code
_entity_poly.pdbx_strand_id
1 'polypeptide(L)'
;MTKKHKDLLKSFILRQLQGIGTKVSANYKKNQASRTRNPFLCFSNNIDKFMGLGRSIDSQLGSRMQNIIFYLCRVRYGFSCVPNLIVINTNEIASEIEMELFYTEGDLLLENFYAIKNPCQQKIYFNQKLNEEKVKDIIGTKKKIDIIRNRTLSFPAEPELINEIKSVGSAEWPVDLLFINEADDQLVINTFEIKMSGYIDTKNSESNANEVQRLFNAFKCSGANASYFAVCYGECADAVKSKMRTYAPQGKILTAVQFWDVVLPNIGADALGYTEFIEIYKQAFEDSKLEEKIKTL
;
A
#
# COMPACT_ATOMS: atom_id res chain seq x y z
N MET A 1 3.87 -13.64 -18.56
CA MET A 1 5.17 -13.11 -18.06
C MET A 1 6.31 -13.98 -18.58
N THR A 2 7.41 -13.37 -19.05
CA THR A 2 8.59 -14.14 -19.49
C THR A 2 9.23 -14.89 -18.31
N LYS A 3 9.96 -15.98 -18.58
CA LYS A 3 10.66 -16.75 -17.54
C LYS A 3 11.57 -15.86 -16.69
N LYS A 4 12.32 -14.96 -17.33
CA LYS A 4 13.22 -14.01 -16.65
C LYS A 4 12.46 -13.11 -15.66
N HIS A 5 11.29 -12.58 -16.05
CA HIS A 5 10.48 -11.73 -15.17
C HIS A 5 9.85 -12.52 -14.03
N LYS A 6 9.46 -13.79 -14.25
CA LYS A 6 8.97 -14.67 -13.17
C LYS A 6 10.06 -14.95 -12.14
N ASP A 7 11.28 -15.24 -12.59
CA ASP A 7 12.42 -15.49 -11.71
C ASP A 7 12.79 -14.22 -10.90
N LEU A 8 12.70 -13.05 -11.51
CA LEU A 8 12.88 -11.77 -10.82
C LEU A 8 11.79 -11.53 -9.77
N LEU A 9 10.52 -11.74 -10.11
CA LEU A 9 9.40 -11.61 -9.18
C LEU A 9 9.53 -12.60 -8.02
N LYS A 10 9.85 -13.86 -8.30
CA LYS A 10 10.10 -14.89 -7.28
C LYS A 10 11.22 -14.45 -6.33
N SER A 11 12.33 -13.96 -6.86
CA SER A 11 13.46 -13.48 -6.08
C SER A 11 13.07 -12.27 -5.20
N PHE A 12 12.23 -11.37 -5.73
CA PHE A 12 11.71 -10.24 -4.97
C PHE A 12 10.83 -10.69 -3.80
N ILE A 13 9.86 -11.56 -4.04
CA ILE A 13 8.98 -12.13 -3.02
C ILE A 13 9.81 -12.85 -1.95
N LEU A 14 10.75 -13.71 -2.38
CA LEU A 14 11.65 -14.43 -1.47
C LEU A 14 12.36 -13.49 -0.49
N ARG A 15 12.93 -12.38 -0.97
CA ARG A 15 13.61 -11.41 -0.11
C ARG A 15 12.63 -10.70 0.85
N GLN A 16 11.40 -10.38 0.40
CA GLN A 16 10.38 -9.83 1.28
C GLN A 16 10.09 -10.80 2.43
N LEU A 17 9.90 -12.07 2.14
CA LEU A 17 9.61 -13.12 3.12
C LEU A 17 10.79 -13.38 4.08
N GLN A 18 12.01 -13.42 3.58
CA GLN A 18 13.22 -13.54 4.41
C GLN A 18 13.36 -12.39 5.43
N GLY A 19 12.96 -11.19 5.04
CA GLY A 19 12.93 -10.02 5.92
C GLY A 19 11.92 -10.13 7.07
N ILE A 20 10.86 -10.92 6.92
CA ILE A 20 9.87 -11.19 7.97
C ILE A 20 10.54 -11.93 9.13
N GLY A 21 11.20 -13.05 8.85
CA GLY A 21 11.85 -13.88 9.90
C GLY A 21 12.83 -13.07 10.74
N THR A 22 13.64 -12.23 10.11
CA THR A 22 14.60 -11.37 10.82
C THR A 22 13.93 -10.35 11.74
N LYS A 23 12.88 -9.66 11.24
CA LYS A 23 12.16 -8.64 12.01
C LYS A 23 11.31 -9.26 13.13
N VAL A 24 10.63 -10.38 12.86
CA VAL A 24 9.84 -11.09 13.87
C VAL A 24 10.73 -11.56 15.01
N SER A 25 11.90 -12.14 14.72
CA SER A 25 12.86 -12.55 15.73
C SER A 25 13.35 -11.39 16.59
N ALA A 26 13.76 -10.29 15.96
CA ALA A 26 14.25 -9.10 16.66
C ALA A 26 13.15 -8.47 17.55
N ASN A 27 11.94 -8.33 17.03
CA ASN A 27 10.80 -7.76 17.76
C ASN A 27 10.35 -8.68 18.90
N TYR A 28 10.35 -9.99 18.69
CA TYR A 28 10.00 -10.96 19.72
C TYR A 28 10.96 -10.85 20.91
N LYS A 29 12.28 -10.90 20.67
CA LYS A 29 13.30 -10.76 21.71
C LYS A 29 13.18 -9.43 22.47
N LYS A 30 13.01 -8.32 21.75
CA LYS A 30 12.84 -6.98 22.36
C LYS A 30 11.60 -6.90 23.24
N ASN A 31 10.47 -7.41 22.73
CA ASN A 31 9.20 -7.33 23.43
C ASN A 31 9.07 -8.34 24.57
N GLN A 32 9.79 -9.46 24.52
CA GLN A 32 9.79 -10.46 25.59
C GLN A 32 10.31 -9.87 26.92
N ALA A 33 11.32 -9.01 26.86
CA ALA A 33 11.88 -8.36 28.04
C ALA A 33 10.95 -7.30 28.66
N SER A 34 10.05 -6.70 27.87
CA SER A 34 9.14 -5.61 28.29
C SER A 34 7.69 -6.06 28.51
N ARG A 35 7.34 -7.31 28.23
CA ARG A 35 5.98 -7.81 28.41
C ARG A 35 5.66 -8.02 29.88
N THR A 36 4.87 -7.10 30.40
CA THR A 36 4.15 -7.37 31.65
C THR A 36 3.11 -8.45 31.33
N ARG A 37 3.25 -9.61 31.95
CA ARG A 37 2.32 -10.72 31.80
C ARG A 37 0.93 -10.25 32.25
N ASN A 38 -0.06 -10.37 31.38
CA ASN A 38 -1.44 -10.08 31.78
C ASN A 38 -1.89 -11.08 32.85
N PRO A 39 -2.12 -10.66 34.09
CA PRO A 39 -2.43 -11.57 35.20
C PRO A 39 -3.80 -12.29 35.02
N PHE A 40 -4.64 -11.79 34.11
CA PHE A 40 -5.95 -12.39 33.82
C PHE A 40 -5.86 -13.47 32.72
N LEU A 41 -4.74 -13.58 32.00
CA LEU A 41 -4.50 -14.63 31.02
C LEU A 41 -3.70 -15.75 31.69
N CYS A 42 -4.42 -16.74 32.23
CA CYS A 42 -3.81 -17.93 32.84
C CYS A 42 -3.33 -18.95 31.78
N PHE A 43 -2.84 -18.48 30.64
CA PHE A 43 -2.32 -19.34 29.59
C PHE A 43 -0.90 -19.81 29.89
N SER A 44 -0.53 -20.97 29.36
CA SER A 44 0.84 -21.43 29.40
C SER A 44 1.77 -20.47 28.61
N ASN A 45 3.04 -20.45 28.98
CA ASN A 45 4.05 -19.63 28.30
C ASN A 45 4.11 -19.88 26.79
N ASN A 46 3.79 -21.10 26.35
CA ASN A 46 3.77 -21.43 24.92
C ASN A 46 2.62 -20.75 24.17
N ILE A 47 1.42 -20.67 24.75
CA ILE A 47 0.28 -19.99 24.12
C ILE A 47 0.54 -18.49 24.01
N ASP A 48 1.05 -17.85 25.06
CA ASP A 48 1.45 -16.43 25.01
C ASP A 48 2.53 -16.17 23.95
N LYS A 49 3.47 -17.09 23.80
CA LYS A 49 4.49 -17.05 22.76
C LYS A 49 3.87 -17.08 21.37
N PHE A 50 2.99 -18.03 21.09
CA PHE A 50 2.33 -18.18 19.79
C PHE A 50 1.43 -17.00 19.45
N MET A 51 0.67 -16.47 20.41
CA MET A 51 -0.16 -15.27 20.21
C MET A 51 0.68 -14.05 19.84
N GLY A 52 1.82 -13.87 20.51
CA GLY A 52 2.74 -12.77 20.23
C GLY A 52 3.44 -12.88 18.88
N LEU A 53 3.84 -14.07 18.51
CA LEU A 53 4.44 -14.36 17.20
C LEU A 53 3.43 -14.18 16.07
N GLY A 54 2.19 -14.69 16.23
CA GLY A 54 1.12 -14.57 15.24
C GLY A 54 0.88 -13.12 14.84
N ARG A 55 0.64 -12.23 15.82
CA ARG A 55 0.44 -10.79 15.57
C ARG A 55 1.63 -10.13 14.87
N SER A 56 2.85 -10.51 15.25
CA SER A 56 4.05 -9.96 14.64
C SER A 56 4.22 -10.43 13.18
N ILE A 57 3.87 -11.68 12.91
CA ILE A 57 3.89 -12.26 11.56
C ILE A 57 2.86 -11.57 10.68
N ASP A 58 1.61 -11.45 11.12
CA ASP A 58 0.52 -10.81 10.38
C ASP A 58 0.86 -9.38 10.01
N SER A 59 1.36 -8.59 10.96
CA SER A 59 1.78 -7.21 10.72
C SER A 59 2.92 -7.10 9.70
N GLN A 60 3.92 -7.98 9.80
CA GLN A 60 5.04 -7.98 8.86
C GLN A 60 4.60 -8.48 7.48
N LEU A 61 3.73 -9.50 7.43
CA LEU A 61 3.20 -10.03 6.17
C LEU A 61 2.40 -8.96 5.43
N GLY A 62 1.52 -8.23 6.12
CA GLY A 62 0.78 -7.11 5.54
C GLY A 62 1.70 -6.07 4.89
N SER A 63 2.70 -5.58 5.64
CA SER A 63 3.67 -4.61 5.11
C SER A 63 4.47 -5.14 3.91
N ARG A 64 4.81 -6.44 3.91
CA ARG A 64 5.55 -7.04 2.78
C ARG A 64 4.64 -7.26 1.57
N MET A 65 3.39 -7.59 1.79
CA MET A 65 2.41 -7.69 0.72
C MET A 65 2.16 -6.34 0.06
N GLN A 66 2.08 -5.25 0.82
CA GLN A 66 2.01 -3.89 0.25
C GLN A 66 3.21 -3.59 -0.66
N ASN A 67 4.44 -3.99 -0.28
CA ASN A 67 5.61 -3.86 -1.15
C ASN A 67 5.45 -4.64 -2.46
N ILE A 68 4.94 -5.86 -2.39
CA ILE A 68 4.73 -6.71 -3.57
C ILE A 68 3.67 -6.09 -4.49
N ILE A 69 2.55 -5.65 -3.92
CA ILE A 69 1.45 -4.99 -4.64
C ILE A 69 1.93 -3.71 -5.33
N PHE A 70 2.65 -2.86 -4.61
CA PHE A 70 3.21 -1.63 -5.16
C PHE A 70 4.14 -1.88 -6.35
N TYR A 71 5.01 -2.90 -6.24
CA TYR A 71 5.88 -3.32 -7.33
C TYR A 71 5.09 -3.79 -8.55
N LEU A 72 4.10 -4.67 -8.34
CA LEU A 72 3.25 -5.21 -9.42
C LEU A 72 2.48 -4.11 -10.14
N CYS A 73 1.94 -3.14 -9.39
CA CYS A 73 1.28 -1.97 -9.98
C CYS A 73 2.24 -1.14 -10.83
N ARG A 74 3.50 -0.97 -10.43
CA ARG A 74 4.51 -0.30 -11.25
C ARG A 74 4.85 -1.05 -12.53
N VAL A 75 4.88 -2.38 -12.47
CA VAL A 75 5.04 -3.22 -13.68
C VAL A 75 3.85 -3.04 -14.61
N ARG A 76 2.64 -2.95 -14.06
CA ARG A 76 1.40 -2.84 -14.84
C ARG A 76 1.18 -1.45 -15.45
N TYR A 77 1.27 -0.41 -14.62
CA TYR A 77 0.86 0.95 -14.97
C TYR A 77 2.04 1.88 -15.31
N GLY A 78 3.26 1.47 -14.98
CA GLY A 78 4.45 2.31 -15.12
C GLY A 78 4.76 3.16 -13.89
N PHE A 79 6.00 3.64 -13.81
CA PHE A 79 6.49 4.39 -12.66
C PHE A 79 5.76 5.71 -12.44
N SER A 80 5.53 6.46 -13.53
CA SER A 80 4.88 7.77 -13.49
C SER A 80 3.41 7.70 -13.05
N CYS A 81 2.80 6.52 -13.15
CA CYS A 81 1.42 6.27 -12.75
C CYS A 81 1.29 5.79 -11.30
N VAL A 82 2.39 5.38 -10.65
CA VAL A 82 2.38 4.88 -9.27
C VAL A 82 3.38 5.69 -8.44
N PRO A 83 3.02 6.92 -8.03
CA PRO A 83 3.90 7.82 -7.32
C PRO A 83 4.26 7.29 -5.92
N ASN A 84 5.39 7.71 -5.40
CA ASN A 84 5.76 7.47 -3.99
C ASN A 84 5.10 8.48 -3.05
N LEU A 85 4.88 9.68 -3.55
CA LEU A 85 4.42 10.82 -2.77
C LEU A 85 3.56 11.72 -3.65
N ILE A 86 2.49 12.24 -3.08
CA ILE A 86 1.63 13.25 -3.70
C ILE A 86 1.55 14.46 -2.77
N VAL A 87 1.65 15.64 -3.35
CA VAL A 87 1.37 16.90 -2.65
C VAL A 87 0.15 17.54 -3.29
N ILE A 88 -0.85 17.84 -2.49
CA ILE A 88 -2.08 18.52 -2.91
C ILE A 88 -2.07 19.93 -2.35
N ASN A 89 -2.06 20.92 -3.22
CA ASN A 89 -2.11 22.33 -2.89
C ASN A 89 -3.29 23.03 -3.57
N THR A 90 -3.69 24.14 -3.03
CA THR A 90 -4.70 25.01 -3.64
C THR A 90 -4.04 26.22 -4.29
N ASN A 91 -4.45 26.55 -5.50
CA ASN A 91 -4.12 27.77 -6.20
C ASN A 91 -5.36 28.65 -6.35
N GLU A 92 -5.57 29.56 -5.39
CA GLU A 92 -6.76 30.40 -5.34
C GLU A 92 -6.85 31.40 -6.51
N ILE A 93 -5.71 31.88 -6.99
CA ILE A 93 -5.66 32.85 -8.08
C ILE A 93 -6.14 32.19 -9.38
N ALA A 94 -5.73 30.96 -9.62
CA ALA A 94 -6.16 30.20 -10.81
C ALA A 94 -7.48 29.45 -10.60
N SER A 95 -8.04 29.43 -9.38
CA SER A 95 -9.18 28.58 -9.00
C SER A 95 -8.93 27.10 -9.32
N GLU A 96 -7.78 26.61 -8.91
CA GLU A 96 -7.32 25.24 -9.21
C GLU A 96 -6.83 24.50 -7.95
N ILE A 97 -6.89 23.19 -8.02
CA ILE A 97 -6.16 22.30 -7.12
C ILE A 97 -5.01 21.70 -7.90
N GLU A 98 -3.81 21.89 -7.37
CA GLU A 98 -2.56 21.36 -7.94
C GLU A 98 -2.16 20.09 -7.21
N MET A 99 -1.86 19.04 -7.97
CA MET A 99 -1.30 17.79 -7.47
C MET A 99 0.08 17.59 -8.03
N GLU A 100 1.09 17.61 -7.17
CA GLU A 100 2.46 17.31 -7.55
C GLU A 100 2.77 15.86 -7.16
N LEU A 101 3.09 15.06 -8.17
CA LEU A 101 3.36 13.63 -8.05
C LEU A 101 4.86 13.40 -8.06
N PHE A 102 5.40 12.78 -7.02
CA PHE A 102 6.82 12.45 -6.96
C PHE A 102 7.00 10.93 -7.08
N TYR A 103 7.87 10.51 -7.97
CA TYR A 103 8.19 9.11 -8.19
C TYR A 103 9.68 8.90 -8.41
N THR A 104 10.16 7.74 -7.98
CA THR A 104 11.53 7.34 -8.27
C THR A 104 11.58 6.73 -9.67
N GLU A 105 12.43 7.29 -10.53
CA GLU A 105 12.87 6.59 -11.74
C GLU A 105 13.91 5.55 -11.32
N GLY A 106 13.74 4.36 -11.77
CA GLY A 106 14.71 3.30 -11.60
C GLY A 106 14.29 2.13 -12.44
N ASP A 107 15.24 1.43 -12.98
CA ASP A 107 14.95 0.13 -13.54
C ASP A 107 14.09 -0.65 -12.57
N LEU A 108 13.09 -1.34 -13.12
CA LEU A 108 12.36 -2.42 -12.45
C LEU A 108 13.30 -3.51 -11.88
N LEU A 109 14.61 -3.28 -12.03
CA LEU A 109 15.63 -4.09 -11.42
C LEU A 109 15.47 -4.05 -9.91
N LEU A 110 15.19 -5.20 -9.38
CA LEU A 110 15.00 -5.50 -7.97
C LEU A 110 16.05 -4.83 -7.06
N GLU A 111 17.26 -4.61 -7.54
CA GLU A 111 18.34 -3.97 -6.81
C GLU A 111 18.02 -2.53 -6.44
N ASN A 112 17.39 -1.76 -7.32
CA ASN A 112 17.01 -0.39 -7.07
C ASN A 112 15.78 -0.27 -6.16
N PHE A 113 14.86 -1.23 -6.25
CA PHE A 113 13.68 -1.27 -5.38
C PHE A 113 14.05 -1.43 -3.89
N TYR A 114 15.13 -2.15 -3.58
CA TYR A 114 15.63 -2.32 -2.20
C TYR A 114 16.36 -1.10 -1.64
N ALA A 115 16.80 -0.20 -2.48
CA ALA A 115 17.46 1.02 -2.04
C ALA A 115 16.46 2.01 -1.42
N ILE A 116 15.16 1.81 -1.61
CA ILE A 116 14.10 2.63 -1.02
C ILE A 116 13.74 2.08 0.36
N LYS A 117 13.76 2.94 1.38
CA LYS A 117 13.53 2.55 2.78
C LYS A 117 12.13 1.97 3.02
N ASN A 118 11.10 2.61 2.44
CA ASN A 118 9.70 2.22 2.54
C ASN A 118 9.05 2.31 1.15
N PRO A 119 9.34 1.38 0.24
CA PRO A 119 8.98 1.52 -1.17
C PRO A 119 7.47 1.54 -1.42
N CYS A 120 6.67 0.94 -0.53
CA CYS A 120 5.22 0.86 -0.68
C CYS A 120 4.45 1.88 0.17
N GLN A 121 5.12 2.61 1.07
CA GLN A 121 4.43 3.57 1.91
C GLN A 121 4.22 4.87 1.14
N GLN A 122 3.13 4.90 0.37
CA GLN A 122 2.70 6.10 -0.31
C GLN A 122 2.08 7.09 0.68
N LYS A 123 2.26 8.38 0.41
CA LYS A 123 1.80 9.45 1.28
C LYS A 123 1.19 10.58 0.47
N ILE A 124 0.15 11.17 1.00
CA ILE A 124 -0.46 12.40 0.51
C ILE A 124 -0.14 13.52 1.51
N TYR A 125 0.42 14.59 1.02
CA TYR A 125 0.66 15.82 1.78
C TYR A 125 -0.30 16.91 1.31
N PHE A 126 -0.85 17.66 2.25
CA PHE A 126 -1.76 18.74 1.96
C PHE A 126 -1.17 20.09 2.36
N ASN A 127 -1.36 21.09 1.51
CA ASN A 127 -1.02 22.49 1.77
C ASN A 127 0.43 22.68 2.25
N GLN A 128 1.36 21.97 1.62
CA GLN A 128 2.78 22.01 1.94
C GLN A 128 3.61 22.21 0.68
N LYS A 129 4.70 22.98 0.80
CA LYS A 129 5.75 23.02 -0.22
C LYS A 129 6.89 22.13 0.21
N LEU A 130 7.15 21.09 -0.59
CA LEU A 130 8.24 20.18 -0.35
C LEU A 130 9.40 20.50 -1.29
N ASN A 131 10.58 20.72 -0.74
CA ASN A 131 11.79 20.81 -1.54
C ASN A 131 12.34 19.41 -1.84
N GLU A 132 13.24 19.31 -2.81
CA GLU A 132 13.82 18.04 -3.27
C GLU A 132 14.49 17.25 -2.14
N GLU A 133 15.19 17.90 -1.23
CA GLU A 133 15.85 17.26 -0.09
C GLU A 133 14.82 16.59 0.85
N LYS A 134 13.77 17.31 1.20
CA LYS A 134 12.69 16.79 2.03
C LYS A 134 11.94 15.63 1.35
N VAL A 135 11.73 15.71 0.03
CA VAL A 135 11.15 14.62 -0.75
C VAL A 135 12.05 13.38 -0.71
N LYS A 136 13.38 13.55 -0.89
CA LYS A 136 14.35 12.44 -0.77
C LYS A 136 14.33 11.78 0.60
N ASP A 137 14.25 12.58 1.67
CA ASP A 137 14.16 12.08 3.04
C ASP A 137 12.86 11.30 3.29
N ILE A 138 11.72 11.83 2.81
CA ILE A 138 10.40 11.18 2.97
C ILE A 138 10.37 9.85 2.23
N ILE A 139 10.81 9.81 0.98
CA ILE A 139 10.88 8.59 0.18
C ILE A 139 11.93 7.63 0.76
N GLY A 140 12.92 8.14 1.48
CA GLY A 140 13.94 7.35 2.15
C GLY A 140 14.93 6.72 1.18
N THR A 141 15.34 7.47 0.18
CA THR A 141 16.35 7.02 -0.80
C THR A 141 17.70 6.83 -0.12
N LYS A 142 18.29 5.64 -0.26
CA LYS A 142 19.71 5.45 0.03
C LYS A 142 20.51 5.96 -1.15
N LYS A 143 21.67 6.55 -0.91
CA LYS A 143 22.61 7.31 -1.77
C LYS A 143 22.79 6.94 -3.27
N LYS A 144 22.05 5.99 -3.82
CA LYS A 144 22.18 5.50 -5.21
C LYS A 144 20.94 5.65 -6.09
N ILE A 145 19.82 6.16 -5.58
CA ILE A 145 18.63 6.44 -6.38
C ILE A 145 18.52 7.95 -6.48
N ASP A 146 19.17 8.52 -7.47
CA ASP A 146 19.32 9.97 -7.62
C ASP A 146 18.22 10.62 -8.46
N ILE A 147 17.26 9.87 -8.98
CA ILE A 147 16.29 10.44 -9.90
C ILE A 147 14.89 10.36 -9.30
N ILE A 148 14.55 11.42 -8.58
CA ILE A 148 13.17 11.74 -8.27
C ILE A 148 12.66 12.62 -9.39
N ARG A 149 11.63 12.16 -10.07
CA ARG A 149 10.87 12.95 -11.04
C ARG A 149 9.61 13.46 -10.40
N ASN A 150 9.14 14.59 -10.89
CA ASN A 150 7.83 15.10 -10.54
C ASN A 150 6.98 15.34 -11.79
N ARG A 151 5.68 15.29 -11.61
CA ARG A 151 4.67 15.68 -12.58
C ARG A 151 3.60 16.45 -11.84
N THR A 152 3.25 17.61 -12.35
CA THR A 152 2.14 18.41 -11.80
C THR A 152 0.89 18.19 -12.65
N LEU A 153 -0.23 17.98 -11.97
CA LEU A 153 -1.58 17.93 -12.54
C LEU A 153 -2.36 19.09 -11.92
N SER A 154 -3.06 19.86 -12.74
CA SER A 154 -3.93 20.94 -12.29
C SER A 154 -5.37 20.62 -12.64
N PHE A 155 -6.28 20.86 -11.71
CA PHE A 155 -7.70 20.61 -11.85
C PHE A 155 -8.48 21.87 -11.48
N PRO A 156 -9.31 22.41 -12.40
CA PRO A 156 -10.25 23.47 -12.04
C PRO A 156 -11.12 23.04 -10.86
N ALA A 157 -11.31 23.91 -9.90
CA ALA A 157 -12.06 23.59 -8.69
C ALA A 157 -12.94 24.74 -8.25
N GLU A 158 -14.17 24.42 -7.84
CA GLU A 158 -15.09 25.37 -7.23
C GLU A 158 -14.58 25.84 -5.87
N PRO A 159 -14.95 27.07 -5.45
CA PRO A 159 -14.49 27.66 -4.19
C PRO A 159 -14.73 26.78 -2.95
N GLU A 160 -15.83 26.04 -2.94
CA GLU A 160 -16.19 25.12 -1.86
C GLU A 160 -15.17 24.01 -1.71
N LEU A 161 -14.72 23.41 -2.83
CA LEU A 161 -13.73 22.35 -2.82
C LEU A 161 -12.33 22.88 -2.45
N ILE A 162 -11.97 24.10 -2.91
CA ILE A 162 -10.75 24.76 -2.51
C ILE A 162 -10.74 24.97 -0.99
N ASN A 163 -11.85 25.44 -0.42
CA ASN A 163 -11.99 25.63 1.01
C ASN A 163 -11.96 24.31 1.78
N GLU A 164 -12.54 23.22 1.25
CA GLU A 164 -12.48 21.88 1.82
C GLU A 164 -11.02 21.42 1.93
N ILE A 165 -10.24 21.53 0.85
CA ILE A 165 -8.80 21.14 0.86
C ILE A 165 -7.98 22.03 1.81
N LYS A 166 -8.24 23.35 1.85
CA LYS A 166 -7.58 24.25 2.80
C LYS A 166 -7.86 23.87 4.25
N SER A 167 -9.10 23.49 4.54
CA SER A 167 -9.53 23.12 5.90
C SER A 167 -8.80 21.90 6.45
N VAL A 168 -8.22 21.05 5.57
CA VAL A 168 -7.37 19.93 5.98
C VAL A 168 -6.09 20.41 6.68
N GLY A 169 -5.66 21.65 6.39
CA GLY A 169 -4.41 22.19 6.91
C GLY A 169 -3.18 21.45 6.40
N SER A 170 -2.05 21.64 7.07
CA SER A 170 -0.82 20.90 6.78
C SER A 170 -0.91 19.49 7.35
N ALA A 171 -1.41 18.54 6.56
CA ALA A 171 -1.61 17.16 6.96
C ALA A 171 -0.76 16.19 6.12
N GLU A 172 -0.51 15.02 6.69
CA GLU A 172 0.11 13.87 6.03
C GLU A 172 -0.80 12.66 6.19
N TRP A 173 -1.23 12.08 5.07
CA TRP A 173 -2.06 10.88 5.08
C TRP A 173 -1.33 9.71 4.43
N PRO A 174 -1.16 8.59 5.12
CA PRO A 174 -0.67 7.37 4.51
C PRO A 174 -1.74 6.78 3.58
N VAL A 175 -1.29 6.10 2.54
CA VAL A 175 -2.15 5.37 1.59
C VAL A 175 -1.53 4.00 1.35
N ASP A 176 -2.33 2.95 1.40
CA ASP A 176 -1.84 1.60 1.17
C ASP A 176 -1.43 1.38 -0.29
N LEU A 177 -2.25 1.88 -1.23
CA LEU A 177 -1.94 1.91 -2.65
C LEU A 177 -2.67 3.08 -3.32
N LEU A 178 -1.94 3.79 -4.17
CA LEU A 178 -2.49 4.77 -5.09
C LEU A 178 -1.83 4.63 -6.45
N PHE A 179 -2.62 4.65 -7.49
CA PHE A 179 -2.12 4.77 -8.85
C PHE A 179 -3.09 5.59 -9.73
N ILE A 180 -2.54 6.10 -10.82
CA ILE A 180 -3.26 6.91 -11.80
C ILE A 180 -3.25 6.15 -13.11
N ASN A 181 -4.40 6.02 -13.74
CA ASN A 181 -4.50 5.47 -15.08
C ASN A 181 -5.40 6.35 -15.95
N GLU A 182 -5.26 6.24 -17.24
CA GLU A 182 -6.14 6.86 -18.22
C GLU A 182 -7.27 5.88 -18.57
N ALA A 183 -8.51 6.35 -18.46
CA ALA A 183 -9.69 5.64 -18.91
C ALA A 183 -10.61 6.64 -19.63
N ASP A 184 -11.03 6.30 -20.83
CA ASP A 184 -11.92 7.15 -21.65
C ASP A 184 -11.41 8.59 -21.79
N ASP A 185 -10.11 8.75 -22.07
CA ASP A 185 -9.41 10.04 -22.17
C ASP A 185 -9.43 10.89 -20.88
N GLN A 186 -9.75 10.29 -19.76
CA GLN A 186 -9.71 10.92 -18.45
C GLN A 186 -8.67 10.27 -17.52
N LEU A 187 -8.01 11.11 -16.74
CA LEU A 187 -7.13 10.63 -15.65
C LEU A 187 -7.99 10.16 -14.49
N VAL A 188 -7.89 8.89 -14.16
CA VAL A 188 -8.58 8.29 -13.02
C VAL A 188 -7.57 8.04 -11.88
N ILE A 189 -7.83 8.64 -10.72
CA ILE A 189 -7.04 8.41 -9.52
C ILE A 189 -7.68 7.28 -8.72
N ASN A 190 -6.94 6.20 -8.53
CA ASN A 190 -7.38 5.02 -7.81
C ASN A 190 -6.66 4.94 -6.45
N THR A 191 -7.42 4.85 -5.38
CA THR A 191 -6.89 4.72 -4.01
C THR A 191 -7.43 3.47 -3.34
N PHE A 192 -6.61 2.84 -2.50
CA PHE A 192 -6.95 1.58 -1.86
C PHE A 192 -6.59 1.59 -0.38
N GLU A 193 -7.51 1.14 0.42
CA GLU A 193 -7.28 0.61 1.76
C GLU A 193 -7.20 -0.92 1.64
N ILE A 194 -6.03 -1.52 1.91
CA ILE A 194 -5.76 -2.93 1.64
C ILE A 194 -5.69 -3.72 2.94
N LYS A 195 -6.41 -4.83 2.98
CA LYS A 195 -6.34 -5.80 4.06
C LYS A 195 -5.98 -7.18 3.52
N MET A 196 -5.26 -7.96 4.33
CA MET A 196 -4.97 -9.34 3.96
C MET A 196 -6.26 -10.14 3.84
N SER A 197 -7.19 -10.00 4.79
CA SER A 197 -8.48 -10.67 4.83
C SER A 197 -9.61 -9.69 5.07
N GLY A 198 -10.81 -10.02 4.60
CA GLY A 198 -12.04 -9.26 4.85
C GLY A 198 -12.73 -9.56 6.20
N TYR A 199 -12.16 -10.46 7.00
CA TYR A 199 -12.65 -10.77 8.34
C TYR A 199 -11.98 -9.89 9.38
N ILE A 200 -12.50 -8.68 9.55
CA ILE A 200 -12.06 -7.69 10.54
C ILE A 200 -13.18 -7.39 11.51
N ASP A 201 -12.84 -6.98 12.73
CA ASP A 201 -13.85 -6.64 13.74
C ASP A 201 -14.67 -5.38 13.35
N THR A 202 -15.82 -5.21 13.99
CA THR A 202 -16.79 -4.14 13.67
C THR A 202 -16.17 -2.74 13.81
N LYS A 203 -15.31 -2.52 14.81
CA LYS A 203 -14.67 -1.23 15.06
C LYS A 203 -13.68 -0.88 13.95
N ASN A 204 -12.84 -1.84 13.59
CA ASN A 204 -11.88 -1.66 12.49
C ASN A 204 -12.60 -1.54 11.14
N SER A 205 -13.75 -2.20 10.94
CA SER A 205 -14.55 -2.05 9.73
C SER A 205 -15.03 -0.63 9.50
N GLU A 206 -15.46 0.06 10.56
CA GLU A 206 -15.87 1.46 10.49
C GLU A 206 -14.70 2.40 10.20
N SER A 207 -13.59 2.22 10.92
CA SER A 207 -12.37 3.01 10.69
C SER A 207 -11.86 2.87 9.25
N ASN A 208 -11.88 1.67 8.69
CA ASN A 208 -11.45 1.43 7.33
C ASN A 208 -12.43 2.03 6.29
N ALA A 209 -13.73 2.01 6.55
CA ALA A 209 -14.71 2.66 5.69
C ALA A 209 -14.52 4.20 5.69
N ASN A 210 -14.29 4.79 6.86
CA ASN A 210 -13.97 6.22 6.96
C ASN A 210 -12.68 6.57 6.22
N GLU A 211 -11.68 5.69 6.24
CA GLU A 211 -10.43 5.88 5.47
C GLU A 211 -10.69 5.90 3.98
N VAL A 212 -11.47 4.95 3.45
CA VAL A 212 -11.86 4.91 2.03
C VAL A 212 -12.62 6.19 1.64
N GLN A 213 -13.56 6.66 2.46
CA GLN A 213 -14.29 7.91 2.20
C GLN A 213 -13.37 9.13 2.24
N ARG A 214 -12.44 9.17 3.17
CA ARG A 214 -11.44 10.23 3.29
C ARG A 214 -10.58 10.32 2.03
N LEU A 215 -10.09 9.17 1.55
CA LEU A 215 -9.32 9.11 0.31
C LEU A 215 -10.14 9.51 -0.91
N PHE A 216 -11.41 9.09 -0.99
CA PHE A 216 -12.32 9.52 -2.06
C PHE A 216 -12.47 11.05 -2.07
N ASN A 217 -12.69 11.66 -0.91
CA ASN A 217 -12.86 13.09 -0.80
C ASN A 217 -11.59 13.87 -1.19
N ALA A 218 -10.41 13.36 -0.85
CA ALA A 218 -9.13 13.99 -1.18
C ALA A 218 -8.93 14.23 -2.69
N PHE A 219 -9.55 13.39 -3.52
CA PHE A 219 -9.37 13.42 -4.98
C PHE A 219 -10.63 13.80 -5.77
N LYS A 220 -11.65 14.37 -5.13
CA LYS A 220 -12.86 14.82 -5.81
C LYS A 220 -12.58 15.81 -6.95
N CYS A 221 -11.53 16.62 -6.81
CA CYS A 221 -11.16 17.62 -7.81
C CYS A 221 -10.71 17.03 -9.14
N SER A 222 -10.27 15.80 -9.19
CA SER A 222 -9.79 15.17 -10.42
C SER A 222 -10.91 14.86 -11.43
N GLY A 223 -12.19 15.04 -11.04
CA GLY A 223 -13.35 14.71 -11.85
C GLY A 223 -13.59 13.21 -12.02
N ALA A 224 -12.54 12.40 -11.94
CA ALA A 224 -12.60 10.94 -11.98
C ALA A 224 -11.69 10.35 -10.92
N ASN A 225 -12.28 9.81 -9.85
CA ASN A 225 -11.56 9.09 -8.81
C ASN A 225 -12.35 7.87 -8.35
N ALA A 226 -11.65 6.86 -7.89
CA ALA A 226 -12.23 5.66 -7.33
C ALA A 226 -11.47 5.25 -6.08
N SER A 227 -12.17 5.01 -5.00
CA SER A 227 -11.59 4.54 -3.75
C SER A 227 -12.13 3.16 -3.40
N TYR A 228 -11.25 2.30 -2.97
CA TYR A 228 -11.53 0.89 -2.78
C TYR A 228 -11.15 0.42 -1.38
N PHE A 229 -12.01 -0.43 -0.82
CA PHE A 229 -11.61 -1.36 0.21
C PHE A 229 -11.26 -2.69 -0.47
N ALA A 230 -10.03 -3.13 -0.35
CA ALA A 230 -9.53 -4.30 -1.07
C ALA A 230 -9.01 -5.37 -0.11
N VAL A 231 -9.29 -6.63 -0.42
CA VAL A 231 -8.77 -7.77 0.34
C VAL A 231 -7.94 -8.69 -0.55
N CYS A 232 -6.80 -9.14 -0.02
CA CYS A 232 -5.87 -9.97 -0.76
C CYS A 232 -6.37 -11.41 -0.96
N TYR A 233 -7.19 -11.92 -0.03
CA TYR A 233 -7.80 -13.25 -0.14
C TYR A 233 -9.15 -13.32 0.56
N GLY A 234 -9.99 -14.27 0.10
CA GLY A 234 -11.31 -14.53 0.66
C GLY A 234 -12.35 -13.47 0.31
N GLU A 235 -13.43 -13.47 1.03
CA GLU A 235 -14.56 -12.58 0.90
C GLU A 235 -14.57 -11.52 2.02
N CYS A 236 -15.29 -10.42 1.80
CA CYS A 236 -15.55 -9.46 2.86
C CYS A 236 -16.70 -9.91 3.75
N ALA A 237 -16.49 -9.82 5.05
CA ALA A 237 -17.57 -10.02 6.03
C ALA A 237 -18.71 -9.01 5.85
N ASP A 238 -19.93 -9.40 6.19
CA ASP A 238 -21.11 -8.53 6.04
C ASP A 238 -21.03 -7.28 6.89
N ALA A 239 -20.34 -7.33 8.04
CA ALA A 239 -20.03 -6.16 8.85
C ALA A 239 -19.23 -5.11 8.06
N VAL A 240 -18.22 -5.52 7.29
CA VAL A 240 -17.45 -4.63 6.42
C VAL A 240 -18.33 -4.04 5.34
N LYS A 241 -19.12 -4.87 4.64
CA LYS A 241 -20.04 -4.44 3.58
C LYS A 241 -21.05 -3.42 4.11
N SER A 242 -21.60 -3.64 5.31
CA SER A 242 -22.52 -2.73 5.97
C SER A 242 -21.86 -1.39 6.29
N LYS A 243 -20.68 -1.40 6.89
CA LYS A 243 -19.93 -0.17 7.21
C LYS A 243 -19.53 0.60 5.97
N MET A 244 -19.09 -0.07 4.91
CA MET A 244 -18.79 0.57 3.64
C MET A 244 -20.01 1.29 3.06
N ARG A 245 -21.21 0.67 3.05
CA ARG A 245 -22.44 1.33 2.59
C ARG A 245 -22.79 2.57 3.41
N THR A 246 -22.52 2.56 4.70
CA THR A 246 -22.91 3.65 5.62
C THR A 246 -21.90 4.80 5.58
N TYR A 247 -20.60 4.51 5.63
CA TYR A 247 -19.55 5.52 5.85
C TYR A 247 -18.74 5.84 4.60
N ALA A 248 -18.78 4.98 3.59
CA ALA A 248 -18.11 5.20 2.31
C ALA A 248 -19.02 4.83 1.13
N PRO A 249 -20.15 5.53 0.94
CA PRO A 249 -21.15 5.16 -0.08
C PRO A 249 -20.60 5.22 -1.51
N GLN A 250 -19.54 5.98 -1.76
CA GLN A 250 -18.85 6.06 -3.05
C GLN A 250 -17.69 5.06 -3.17
N GLY A 251 -17.31 4.44 -2.06
CA GLY A 251 -16.27 3.43 -2.03
C GLY A 251 -16.73 2.10 -2.59
N LYS A 252 -15.82 1.38 -3.23
CA LYS A 252 -16.06 0.05 -3.80
C LYS A 252 -15.32 -1.01 -3.01
N ILE A 253 -15.84 -2.24 -3.02
CA ILE A 253 -15.17 -3.39 -2.41
C ILE A 253 -14.61 -4.26 -3.52
N LEU A 254 -13.33 -4.60 -3.44
CA LEU A 254 -12.68 -5.59 -4.29
C LEU A 254 -12.21 -6.78 -3.45
N THR A 255 -12.62 -7.97 -3.83
CA THR A 255 -12.26 -9.20 -3.13
C THR A 255 -11.35 -10.08 -3.98
N ALA A 256 -10.39 -10.70 -3.34
CA ALA A 256 -9.50 -11.73 -3.91
C ALA A 256 -9.18 -11.51 -5.42
N VAL A 257 -9.79 -12.30 -6.30
CA VAL A 257 -9.52 -12.27 -7.75
C VAL A 257 -9.75 -10.88 -8.34
N GLN A 258 -10.82 -10.19 -7.96
CA GLN A 258 -11.13 -8.85 -8.47
C GLN A 258 -10.01 -7.85 -8.14
N PHE A 259 -9.47 -7.91 -6.92
CA PHE A 259 -8.36 -7.06 -6.52
C PHE A 259 -7.08 -7.40 -7.30
N TRP A 260 -6.76 -8.68 -7.42
CA TRP A 260 -5.58 -9.10 -8.15
C TRP A 260 -5.67 -8.84 -9.65
N ASP A 261 -6.87 -8.88 -10.25
CA ASP A 261 -7.10 -8.47 -11.64
C ASP A 261 -6.78 -6.99 -11.87
N VAL A 262 -6.89 -6.14 -10.83
CA VAL A 262 -6.49 -4.73 -10.89
C VAL A 262 -4.98 -4.56 -10.72
N VAL A 263 -4.33 -5.39 -9.93
CA VAL A 263 -2.92 -5.24 -9.54
C VAL A 263 -1.95 -5.95 -10.48
N LEU A 264 -2.31 -7.16 -10.92
CA LEU A 264 -1.41 -7.99 -11.71
C LEU A 264 -1.25 -7.46 -13.15
N PRO A 265 -0.04 -7.49 -13.73
CA PRO A 265 0.16 -7.19 -15.14
C PRO A 265 -0.73 -8.08 -16.02
N ASN A 266 -1.50 -7.49 -16.93
CA ASN A 266 -2.47 -8.24 -17.75
C ASN A 266 -2.28 -8.07 -19.26
N ILE A 267 -1.24 -7.38 -19.71
CA ILE A 267 -1.00 -7.05 -21.12
C ILE A 267 0.38 -7.53 -21.56
N GLY A 268 0.45 -8.10 -22.76
CA GLY A 268 1.70 -8.46 -23.43
C GLY A 268 2.46 -9.63 -22.79
N ALA A 269 3.76 -9.63 -22.99
CA ALA A 269 4.66 -10.70 -22.50
C ALA A 269 4.76 -10.77 -20.97
N ASP A 270 4.29 -9.74 -20.27
CA ASP A 270 4.34 -9.63 -18.81
C ASP A 270 3.00 -9.97 -18.12
N ALA A 271 2.00 -10.41 -18.89
CA ALA A 271 0.73 -10.87 -18.32
C ALA A 271 0.95 -11.98 -17.30
N LEU A 272 0.30 -11.85 -16.14
CA LEU A 272 0.40 -12.76 -15.00
C LEU A 272 -1.00 -12.99 -14.42
N GLY A 273 -1.49 -14.23 -14.48
CA GLY A 273 -2.75 -14.61 -13.86
C GLY A 273 -2.62 -14.80 -12.34
N TYR A 274 -3.73 -14.65 -11.62
CA TYR A 274 -3.77 -14.82 -10.15
C TYR A 274 -3.25 -16.19 -9.70
N THR A 275 -3.68 -17.27 -10.34
CA THR A 275 -3.22 -18.62 -10.00
C THR A 275 -1.71 -18.76 -10.15
N GLU A 276 -1.17 -18.25 -11.25
CA GLU A 276 0.29 -18.30 -11.49
C GLU A 276 1.06 -17.44 -10.48
N PHE A 277 0.54 -16.27 -10.12
CA PHE A 277 1.11 -15.44 -9.05
C PHE A 277 1.18 -16.19 -7.72
N ILE A 278 0.10 -16.90 -7.34
CA ILE A 278 0.04 -17.69 -6.11
C ILE A 278 1.07 -18.84 -6.15
N GLU A 279 1.28 -19.48 -7.30
CA GLU A 279 2.32 -20.52 -7.45
C GLU A 279 3.73 -19.96 -7.24
N ILE A 280 4.04 -18.82 -7.86
CA ILE A 280 5.31 -18.12 -7.67
C ILE A 280 5.50 -17.73 -6.20
N TYR A 281 4.45 -17.21 -5.56
CA TYR A 281 4.48 -16.85 -4.14
C TYR A 281 4.76 -18.05 -3.24
N LYS A 282 4.06 -19.19 -3.46
CA LYS A 282 4.27 -20.43 -2.70
C LYS A 282 5.69 -20.93 -2.81
N GLN A 283 6.25 -21.00 -4.03
CA GLN A 283 7.64 -21.38 -4.24
C GLN A 283 8.62 -20.47 -3.51
N ALA A 284 8.39 -19.15 -3.57
CA ALA A 284 9.23 -18.20 -2.84
C ALA A 284 9.10 -18.36 -1.32
N PHE A 285 7.90 -18.70 -0.81
CA PHE A 285 7.66 -18.97 0.60
C PHE A 285 8.44 -20.20 1.08
N GLU A 286 8.38 -21.30 0.35
CA GLU A 286 9.16 -22.53 0.62
C GLU A 286 10.66 -22.24 0.64
N ASP A 287 11.17 -21.55 -0.40
CA ASP A 287 12.59 -21.19 -0.50
C ASP A 287 13.04 -20.23 0.61
N SER A 288 12.15 -19.47 1.19
CA SER A 288 12.44 -18.51 2.27
C SER A 288 12.82 -19.19 3.60
N LYS A 289 12.38 -20.44 3.78
CA LYS A 289 12.47 -21.19 5.04
C LYS A 289 11.90 -20.42 6.24
N LEU A 290 10.88 -19.58 5.99
CA LEU A 290 10.30 -18.71 7.00
C LEU A 290 9.67 -19.54 8.12
N GLU A 291 8.97 -20.60 7.79
CA GLU A 291 8.35 -21.50 8.77
C GLU A 291 9.37 -22.14 9.71
N GLU A 292 10.48 -22.65 9.17
CA GLU A 292 11.58 -23.22 9.96
C GLU A 292 12.17 -22.19 10.92
N LYS A 293 12.43 -20.97 10.42
CA LYS A 293 12.95 -19.87 11.25
C LYS A 293 11.99 -19.47 12.38
N ILE A 294 10.69 -19.50 12.14
CA ILE A 294 9.69 -19.20 13.17
C ILE A 294 9.60 -20.31 14.21
N LYS A 295 9.69 -21.57 13.81
CA LYS A 295 9.67 -22.71 14.72
C LYS A 295 10.86 -22.73 15.69
N THR A 296 11.99 -22.12 15.31
CA THR A 296 13.20 -22.03 16.15
C THR A 296 13.20 -20.85 17.13
N LEU A 297 12.21 -19.97 17.07
CA LEU A 297 12.03 -18.85 18.02
C LEU A 297 11.30 -19.29 19.28
#